data_4aaaa3fa3eebd46003ee90b70213a277
#
_entry.id   4aaaa3fa3eebd46003ee90b70213a277
#
_cell.length_a   1.000
_cell.length_b   1.000
_cell.length_c   1.000
_cell.angle_alpha   90.00
_cell.angle_beta   90.00
_cell.angle_gamma   90.00
#
_symmetry.space_group_name_H-M   'P 1'
#
loop_
_entity.id
_entity.type
_entity.pdbx_description
1 polymer ?
#
loop_
_entity_poly.entity_id
_entity_poly.type
_entity_poly.pdbx_seq_one_letter_code
_entity_poly.pdbx_strand_id
1 'polypeptide(L)'
;MKRTLAVLFVAGVALVAGARVQAHHSFAATYFEDQTVSIEGNLVQFLFRNPHSFVHVEGKDATGNVVRYAVEWGAGLQLNRQGVTRETLKPGDHVIITGNPGRNPEDHRLRMRTITRPSDGWKWGGTFD
;
A
#
# COMPACT_ATOMS: atom_id res chain seq x y z
N MET A 1 -16.78 7.60 42.86
CA MET A 1 -16.53 8.43 41.68
C MET A 1 -15.08 8.38 41.19
N LYS A 2 -14.07 8.67 42.01
CA LYS A 2 -12.66 8.66 41.57
C LYS A 2 -12.16 7.31 41.07
N ARG A 3 -12.59 6.19 41.67
CA ARG A 3 -12.21 4.83 41.25
C ARG A 3 -12.85 4.41 39.92
N THR A 4 -14.10 4.82 39.66
CA THR A 4 -14.82 4.53 38.43
C THR A 4 -14.23 5.28 37.24
N LEU A 5 -13.83 6.55 37.43
CA LEU A 5 -13.16 7.35 36.43
C LEU A 5 -11.77 6.77 36.06
N ALA A 6 -11.01 6.30 37.06
CA ALA A 6 -9.72 5.65 36.79
C ALA A 6 -9.85 4.36 36.00
N VAL A 7 -10.86 3.54 36.28
CA VAL A 7 -11.13 2.30 35.53
C VAL A 7 -11.54 2.59 34.08
N LEU A 8 -12.38 3.59 33.85
CA LEU A 8 -12.79 4.02 32.51
C LEU A 8 -11.61 4.58 31.70
N PHE A 9 -10.70 5.32 32.33
CA PHE A 9 -9.51 5.86 31.70
C PHE A 9 -8.54 4.74 31.27
N VAL A 10 -8.28 3.77 32.16
CA VAL A 10 -7.41 2.61 31.86
C VAL A 10 -8.02 1.75 30.75
N ALA A 11 -9.33 1.50 30.76
CA ALA A 11 -10.00 0.77 29.71
C ALA A 11 -9.94 1.48 28.35
N GLY A 12 -10.09 2.82 28.36
CA GLY A 12 -9.98 3.63 27.15
C GLY A 12 -8.57 3.59 26.53
N VAL A 13 -7.53 3.68 27.36
CA VAL A 13 -6.13 3.60 26.90
C VAL A 13 -5.80 2.21 26.35
N ALA A 14 -6.30 1.15 26.99
CA ALA A 14 -6.10 -0.23 26.52
C ALA A 14 -6.76 -0.48 25.16
N LEU A 15 -7.95 0.07 24.91
CA LEU A 15 -8.64 -0.03 23.62
C LEU A 15 -7.90 0.69 22.49
N VAL A 16 -7.35 1.88 22.74
CA VAL A 16 -6.58 2.64 21.75
C VAL A 16 -5.24 1.96 21.44
N ALA A 17 -4.55 1.41 22.44
CA ALA A 17 -3.32 0.66 22.26
C ALA A 17 -3.55 -0.64 21.48
N GLY A 18 -4.65 -1.36 21.76
CA GLY A 18 -5.03 -2.58 21.05
C GLY A 18 -5.33 -2.36 19.56
N ALA A 19 -5.97 -1.24 19.21
CA ALA A 19 -6.27 -0.91 17.82
C ALA A 19 -5.00 -0.66 16.96
N ARG A 20 -3.96 -0.06 17.55
CA ARG A 20 -2.67 0.15 16.86
C ARG A 20 -1.91 -1.16 16.63
N VAL A 21 -1.93 -2.06 17.59
CA VAL A 21 -1.28 -3.38 17.47
C VAL A 21 -1.93 -4.22 16.37
N GLN A 22 -3.25 -4.14 16.22
CA GLN A 22 -3.99 -4.90 15.22
C GLN A 22 -3.73 -4.41 13.77
N ALA A 23 -3.47 -3.10 13.57
CA ALA A 23 -3.11 -2.56 12.27
C ALA A 23 -1.72 -3.03 11.81
N HIS A 24 -0.73 -3.10 12.70
CA HIS A 24 0.60 -3.64 12.39
C HIS A 24 0.58 -5.13 12.05
N HIS A 25 -0.24 -5.91 12.75
CA HIS A 25 -0.38 -7.34 12.46
C HIS A 25 -1.06 -7.64 11.12
N SER A 26 -1.86 -6.73 10.56
CA SER A 26 -2.55 -6.97 9.30
C SER A 26 -1.63 -6.94 8.08
N PHE A 27 -0.60 -6.08 8.05
CA PHE A 27 0.37 -6.05 6.95
C PHE A 27 1.29 -7.28 6.98
N ALA A 28 1.85 -7.62 8.12
CA ALA A 28 2.67 -8.82 8.27
C ALA A 28 1.92 -10.12 7.98
N ALA A 29 0.60 -10.15 8.19
CA ALA A 29 -0.24 -11.28 7.81
C ALA A 29 -0.44 -11.40 6.29
N THR A 30 -0.38 -10.29 5.57
CA THR A 30 -0.65 -10.23 4.12
C THR A 30 0.63 -10.21 3.28
N TYR A 31 1.69 -9.56 3.77
CA TYR A 31 2.92 -9.31 3.02
C TYR A 31 4.17 -9.83 3.74
N PHE A 32 5.20 -10.16 2.95
CA PHE A 32 6.55 -10.40 3.46
C PHE A 32 7.26 -9.06 3.65
N GLU A 33 7.30 -8.55 4.88
CA GLU A 33 7.85 -7.20 5.15
C GLU A 33 9.38 -7.12 5.01
N ASP A 34 10.06 -8.26 5.07
CA ASP A 34 11.52 -8.42 4.91
C ASP A 34 11.96 -8.66 3.46
N GLN A 35 11.02 -8.77 2.52
CA GLN A 35 11.29 -8.99 1.11
C GLN A 35 10.89 -7.77 0.28
N THR A 36 11.64 -7.51 -0.78
CA THR A 36 11.32 -6.49 -1.78
C THR A 36 11.48 -7.07 -3.16
N VAL A 37 10.47 -6.88 -3.98
CA VAL A 37 10.47 -7.25 -5.40
C VAL A 37 10.21 -6.02 -6.26
N SER A 38 10.62 -6.11 -7.53
CA SER A 38 10.35 -5.08 -8.55
C SER A 38 9.45 -5.66 -9.61
N ILE A 39 8.45 -4.89 -10.00
CA ILE A 39 7.58 -5.17 -11.14
C ILE A 39 7.63 -3.99 -12.11
N GLU A 40 7.42 -4.27 -13.39
CA GLU A 40 7.36 -3.27 -14.45
C GLU A 40 6.19 -3.59 -15.37
N GLY A 41 5.45 -2.57 -15.76
CA GLY A 41 4.31 -2.77 -16.65
C GLY A 41 3.50 -1.50 -16.87
N ASN A 42 2.35 -1.68 -17.49
CA ASN A 42 1.44 -0.60 -17.82
C ASN A 42 0.30 -0.51 -16.81
N LEU A 43 0.04 0.69 -16.34
CA LEU A 43 -1.04 0.97 -15.42
C LEU A 43 -2.39 0.71 -16.09
N VAL A 44 -3.22 -0.07 -15.43
CA VAL A 44 -4.59 -0.38 -15.88
C VAL A 44 -5.59 0.51 -15.15
N GLN A 45 -5.37 0.70 -13.85
CA GLN A 45 -6.30 1.45 -13.00
C GLN A 45 -5.58 2.03 -11.79
N PHE A 46 -5.95 3.24 -11.41
CA PHE A 46 -5.58 3.85 -10.15
C PHE A 46 -6.84 4.10 -9.31
N LEU A 47 -7.00 3.33 -8.24
CA LEU A 47 -8.07 3.48 -7.26
C LEU A 47 -7.57 4.40 -6.14
N PHE A 48 -7.76 5.71 -6.32
CA PHE A 48 -7.42 6.73 -5.32
C PHE A 48 -8.54 6.84 -4.29
N ARG A 49 -8.34 6.27 -3.11
CA ARG A 49 -9.39 6.14 -2.08
C ARG A 49 -8.83 5.99 -0.66
N ASN A 50 -9.71 6.04 0.33
CA ASN A 50 -9.44 5.69 1.73
C ASN A 50 -10.10 4.34 2.06
N PRO A 51 -9.60 3.54 2.99
CA PRO A 51 -8.37 3.73 3.77
C PRO A 51 -7.09 3.43 2.99
N HIS A 52 -7.16 2.69 1.87
CA HIS A 52 -6.01 2.31 1.06
C HIS A 52 -6.32 2.50 -0.42
N SER A 53 -5.41 3.19 -1.13
CA SER A 53 -5.41 3.26 -2.58
C SER A 53 -4.79 2.00 -3.19
N PHE A 54 -5.14 1.71 -4.45
CA PHE A 54 -4.57 0.59 -5.20
C PHE A 54 -4.18 1.03 -6.59
N VAL A 55 -3.02 0.53 -7.03
CA VAL A 55 -2.54 0.65 -8.40
C VAL A 55 -2.58 -0.73 -9.03
N HIS A 56 -3.34 -0.89 -10.11
CA HIS A 56 -3.39 -2.12 -10.89
C HIS A 56 -2.51 -1.98 -12.11
N VAL A 57 -1.54 -2.90 -12.27
CA VAL A 57 -0.53 -2.88 -13.32
C VAL A 57 -0.51 -4.22 -14.04
N GLU A 58 -0.54 -4.20 -15.37
CA GLU A 58 -0.25 -5.38 -16.18
C GLU A 58 1.23 -5.41 -16.53
N GLY A 59 1.90 -6.49 -16.11
CA GLY A 59 3.31 -6.73 -16.35
C GLY A 59 3.60 -8.21 -16.46
N LYS A 60 4.86 -8.55 -16.72
CA LYS A 60 5.28 -9.96 -16.78
C LYS A 60 5.69 -10.44 -15.40
N ASP A 61 5.28 -11.66 -15.06
CA ASP A 61 5.79 -12.39 -13.91
C ASP A 61 7.18 -12.99 -14.19
N ALA A 62 7.74 -13.67 -13.19
CA ALA A 62 9.05 -14.32 -13.30
C ALA A 62 9.12 -15.41 -14.38
N THR A 63 7.98 -15.96 -14.83
CA THR A 63 7.87 -16.96 -15.87
C THR A 63 7.60 -16.36 -17.25
N GLY A 64 7.44 -15.03 -17.35
CA GLY A 64 7.17 -14.30 -18.59
C GLY A 64 5.69 -14.20 -18.96
N ASN A 65 4.77 -14.70 -18.10
CA ASN A 65 3.35 -14.57 -18.32
C ASN A 65 2.88 -13.15 -17.98
N VAL A 66 1.97 -12.60 -18.75
CA VAL A 66 1.31 -11.34 -18.44
C VAL A 66 0.31 -11.57 -17.32
N VAL A 67 0.49 -10.86 -16.21
CA VAL A 67 -0.37 -10.93 -15.03
C VAL A 67 -0.77 -9.53 -14.60
N ARG A 68 -1.86 -9.44 -13.85
CA ARG A 68 -2.30 -8.18 -13.25
C ARG A 68 -1.89 -8.14 -11.79
N TYR A 69 -1.00 -7.21 -11.47
CA TYR A 69 -0.60 -6.93 -10.11
C TYR A 69 -1.56 -5.96 -9.44
N ALA A 70 -1.91 -6.24 -8.18
CA ALA A 70 -2.64 -5.33 -7.31
C ALA A 70 -1.68 -4.75 -6.27
N VAL A 71 -1.29 -3.49 -6.44
CA VAL A 71 -0.32 -2.82 -5.58
C VAL A 71 -1.05 -1.93 -4.59
N GLU A 72 -1.00 -2.31 -3.31
CA GLU A 72 -1.59 -1.56 -2.22
C GLU A 72 -0.74 -0.34 -1.87
N TRP A 73 -1.38 0.81 -1.74
CA TRP A 73 -0.76 2.08 -1.44
C TRP A 73 -1.47 2.78 -0.29
N GLY A 74 -1.00 3.95 0.10
CA GLY A 74 -1.54 4.71 1.22
C GLY A 74 -2.95 5.25 0.98
N ALA A 75 -3.56 5.74 2.05
CA ALA A 75 -4.84 6.45 1.97
C ALA A 75 -4.75 7.66 1.04
N GLY A 76 -5.79 7.92 0.27
CA GLY A 76 -5.83 9.05 -0.65
C GLY A 76 -5.54 10.40 0.03
N LEU A 77 -6.06 10.59 1.25
CA LEU A 77 -5.78 11.80 2.03
C LEU A 77 -4.30 11.95 2.41
N GLN A 78 -3.63 10.86 2.77
CA GLN A 78 -2.20 10.85 3.07
C GLN A 78 -1.37 11.09 1.81
N LEU A 79 -1.68 10.41 0.73
CA LEU A 79 -1.02 10.57 -0.56
C LEU A 79 -1.15 11.99 -1.10
N ASN A 80 -2.32 12.61 -0.93
CA ASN A 80 -2.55 14.00 -1.36
C ASN A 80 -1.62 14.99 -0.64
N ARG A 81 -1.35 14.77 0.65
CA ARG A 81 -0.36 15.57 1.41
C ARG A 81 1.07 15.41 0.90
N GLN A 82 1.35 14.31 0.20
CA GLN A 82 2.64 13.98 -0.41
C GLN A 82 2.70 14.36 -1.90
N GLY A 83 1.71 15.11 -2.39
CA GLY A 83 1.65 15.57 -3.78
C GLY A 83 1.09 14.57 -4.78
N VAL A 84 0.54 13.44 -4.33
CA VAL A 84 -0.12 12.45 -5.19
C VAL A 84 -1.62 12.72 -5.20
N THR A 85 -2.16 12.96 -6.39
CA THR A 85 -3.58 13.20 -6.59
C THR A 85 -4.19 12.09 -7.47
N ARG A 86 -5.50 12.12 -7.61
CA ARG A 86 -6.24 11.20 -8.50
C ARG A 86 -5.74 11.25 -9.96
N GLU A 87 -5.23 12.40 -10.39
CA GLU A 87 -4.75 12.66 -11.74
C GLU A 87 -3.26 12.34 -11.94
N THR A 88 -2.52 12.00 -10.86
CA THR A 88 -1.08 11.74 -10.91
C THR A 88 -0.74 10.55 -11.80
N LEU A 89 -1.55 9.50 -11.74
CA LEU A 89 -1.38 8.28 -12.53
C LEU A 89 -2.61 8.05 -13.42
N LYS A 90 -2.37 7.66 -14.67
CA LYS A 90 -3.42 7.41 -15.66
C LYS A 90 -3.27 6.04 -16.29
N PRO A 91 -4.37 5.38 -16.69
CA PRO A 91 -4.30 4.16 -17.48
C PRO A 91 -3.41 4.34 -18.70
N GLY A 92 -2.52 3.36 -18.93
CA GLY A 92 -1.51 3.40 -19.98
C GLY A 92 -0.14 3.94 -19.55
N ASP A 93 -0.01 4.57 -18.38
CA ASP A 93 1.29 4.96 -17.84
C ASP A 93 2.17 3.73 -17.64
N HIS A 94 3.38 3.77 -18.20
CA HIS A 94 4.39 2.75 -17.96
C HIS A 94 5.10 3.06 -16.64
N VAL A 95 5.13 2.10 -15.72
CA VAL A 95 5.66 2.29 -14.36
C VAL A 95 6.56 1.15 -13.93
N ILE A 96 7.51 1.49 -13.08
CA ILE A 96 8.36 0.55 -12.35
C ILE A 96 8.03 0.71 -10.87
N ILE A 97 7.66 -0.39 -10.21
CA ILE A 97 7.22 -0.39 -8.82
C ILE A 97 8.08 -1.36 -8.03
N THR A 98 8.58 -0.93 -6.88
CA THR A 98 9.13 -1.83 -5.87
C THR A 98 8.18 -1.96 -4.70
N GLY A 99 8.11 -3.14 -4.12
CA GLY A 99 7.22 -3.39 -3.00
C GLY A 99 7.46 -4.71 -2.30
N ASN A 100 6.78 -4.86 -1.16
CA ASN A 100 6.77 -6.11 -0.42
C ASN A 100 5.78 -7.07 -1.07
N PRO A 101 6.17 -8.30 -1.44
CA PRO A 101 5.28 -9.26 -2.08
C PRO A 101 4.25 -9.81 -1.11
N GLY A 102 3.06 -10.12 -1.62
CA GLY A 102 2.03 -10.85 -0.90
C GLY A 102 2.48 -12.26 -0.54
N ARG A 103 1.99 -12.79 0.58
CA ARG A 103 2.31 -14.15 1.04
C ARG A 103 1.75 -15.23 0.14
N ASN A 104 0.64 -14.97 -0.51
CA ASN A 104 0.11 -15.84 -1.54
C ASN A 104 0.56 -15.33 -2.93
N PRO A 105 1.48 -16.02 -3.62
CA PRO A 105 1.99 -15.59 -4.92
C PRO A 105 0.93 -15.54 -6.03
N GLU A 106 -0.14 -16.34 -5.94
CA GLU A 106 -1.23 -16.35 -6.92
C GLU A 106 -2.07 -15.06 -6.91
N ASP A 107 -2.05 -14.30 -5.82
CA ASP A 107 -2.79 -13.04 -5.71
C ASP A 107 -2.10 -11.89 -6.46
N HIS A 108 -0.83 -12.05 -6.87
CA HIS A 108 -0.02 -11.01 -7.51
C HIS A 108 -0.13 -9.65 -6.77
N ARG A 109 -0.05 -9.69 -5.44
CA ARG A 109 -0.17 -8.49 -4.58
C ARG A 109 1.20 -7.97 -4.17
N LEU A 110 1.30 -6.64 -4.11
CA LEU A 110 2.43 -5.94 -3.51
C LEU A 110 1.94 -4.87 -2.55
N ARG A 111 2.75 -4.57 -1.52
CA ARG A 111 2.64 -3.33 -0.75
C ARG A 111 3.67 -2.35 -1.30
N MET A 112 3.24 -1.20 -1.80
CA MET A 112 4.08 -0.19 -2.44
C MET A 112 5.23 0.28 -1.54
N ARG A 113 6.43 0.35 -2.10
CA ARG A 113 7.59 1.04 -1.52
C ARG A 113 8.02 2.21 -2.37
N THR A 114 8.13 2.00 -3.68
CA THR A 114 8.45 3.05 -4.65
C THR A 114 7.66 2.85 -5.92
N ILE A 115 7.42 3.95 -6.62
CA ILE A 115 6.91 3.93 -7.99
C ILE A 115 7.63 5.00 -8.80
N THR A 116 8.01 4.65 -10.01
CA THR A 116 8.65 5.55 -10.98
C THR A 116 7.93 5.46 -12.32
N ARG A 117 7.70 6.61 -12.94
CA ARG A 117 7.23 6.71 -14.34
C ARG A 117 8.38 7.23 -15.21
N PRO A 118 9.07 6.33 -15.97
CA PRO A 118 10.27 6.71 -16.72
C PRO A 118 10.04 7.77 -17.79
N SER A 119 8.83 7.86 -18.35
CA SER A 119 8.51 8.78 -19.45
C SER A 119 8.75 10.25 -19.12
N ASP A 120 8.58 10.65 -17.84
CA ASP A 120 8.77 12.00 -17.36
C ASP A 120 9.66 12.11 -16.10
N GLY A 121 10.16 10.96 -15.61
CA GLY A 121 10.99 10.89 -14.40
C GLY A 121 10.25 11.11 -13.08
N TRP A 122 8.91 11.14 -13.09
CA TRP A 122 8.13 11.23 -11.86
C TRP A 122 8.36 10.01 -10.99
N LYS A 123 8.50 10.24 -9.69
CA LYS A 123 8.72 9.18 -8.71
C LYS A 123 8.12 9.53 -7.36
N TRP A 124 7.71 8.50 -6.66
CA TRP A 124 7.33 8.55 -5.26
C TRP A 124 8.03 7.40 -4.51
N GLY A 125 8.39 7.64 -3.27
CA GLY A 125 8.94 6.63 -2.37
C GLY A 125 8.68 7.01 -0.93
N GLY A 126 8.46 6.01 -0.09
CA GLY A 126 8.16 6.26 1.30
C GLY A 126 7.53 5.08 2.01
N THR A 127 6.98 5.38 3.18
CA THR A 127 6.17 4.48 3.97
C THR A 127 4.77 5.04 4.13
N PHE A 128 3.81 4.16 4.28
CA PHE A 128 2.45 4.48 4.70
C PHE A 128 1.99 3.41 5.70
N ASP A 129 1.32 3.86 6.74
CA ASP A 129 0.79 3.04 7.83
C ASP A 129 -0.70 3.27 7.97
#